data_c82b63d233140776ef743a1e0934619b
#
_entry.id   c82b63d233140776ef743a1e0934619b
#
_cell.length_a   1.000
_cell.length_b   1.000
_cell.length_c   1.000
_cell.angle_alpha   90.00
_cell.angle_beta   90.00
_cell.angle_gamma   90.00
#
_symmetry.space_group_name_H-M   'P 1'
#
loop_
_entity.id
_entity.type
_entity.pdbx_description
1 polymer ?
#
loop_
_entity_poly.entity_id
_entity_poly.type
_entity_poly.pdbx_seq_one_letter_code
_entity_poly.pdbx_strand_id
1 'polypeptide(L)'
;MRHLTRARGVAVAAASLLRATYHATEIILFGSTAQPERFHERSDVDLIAWGIDERAYVRAVADVNGLDSYMFVDLVRGEEASPRLLAVVAEEGSAL
;
A
#
# COMPACT_ATOMS: atom_id res chain seq x y z
N MET A 1 9.61 13.60 10.47
CA MET A 1 8.19 13.83 10.13
C MET A 1 7.94 14.02 8.65
N ARG A 2 8.86 14.67 7.92
CA ARG A 2 8.74 14.85 6.47
C ARG A 2 8.57 13.53 5.72
N HIS A 3 9.36 12.51 6.08
CA HIS A 3 9.30 11.22 5.40
C HIS A 3 7.97 10.51 5.64
N LEU A 4 7.43 10.62 6.84
CA LEU A 4 6.13 10.04 7.13
C LEU A 4 5.02 10.74 6.33
N THR A 5 5.03 12.06 6.26
CA THR A 5 4.07 12.83 5.47
C THR A 5 4.16 12.45 4.00
N ARG A 6 5.39 12.34 3.47
CA ARG A 6 5.63 11.92 2.10
C ARG A 6 5.11 10.51 1.84
N ALA A 7 5.42 9.57 2.75
CA ALA A 7 4.98 8.18 2.63
C ALA A 7 3.46 8.08 2.61
N ARG A 8 2.78 8.83 3.47
CA ARG A 8 1.31 8.87 3.49
C ARG A 8 0.74 9.48 2.22
N GLY A 9 1.40 10.53 1.69
CA GLY A 9 1.02 11.11 0.42
C GLY A 9 1.14 10.12 -0.73
N VAL A 10 2.22 9.34 -0.75
CA VAL A 10 2.41 8.27 -1.74
C VAL A 10 1.31 7.22 -1.60
N ALA A 11 0.98 6.83 -0.37
CA ALA A 11 -0.08 5.85 -0.13
C ALA A 11 -1.43 6.32 -0.68
N VAL A 12 -1.78 7.58 -0.44
CA VAL A 12 -3.04 8.16 -0.95
C VAL A 12 -3.03 8.21 -2.48
N ALA A 13 -1.92 8.64 -3.07
CA ALA A 13 -1.79 8.68 -4.53
C ALA A 13 -1.87 7.28 -5.14
N ALA A 14 -1.22 6.31 -4.51
CA ALA A 14 -1.28 4.91 -4.95
C ALA A 14 -2.71 4.37 -4.88
N ALA A 15 -3.43 4.66 -3.80
CA ALA A 15 -4.82 4.24 -3.65
C ALA A 15 -5.70 4.81 -4.77
N SER A 16 -5.53 6.09 -5.09
CA SER A 16 -6.27 6.72 -6.20
C SER A 16 -5.98 6.05 -7.53
N LEU A 17 -4.71 5.78 -7.80
CA LEU A 17 -4.30 5.11 -9.04
C LEU A 17 -4.88 3.69 -9.12
N LEU A 18 -4.79 2.94 -8.02
CA LEU A 18 -5.28 1.57 -7.99
C LEU A 18 -6.80 1.50 -8.19
N ARG A 19 -7.55 2.45 -7.65
CA ARG A 19 -8.99 2.52 -7.87
C ARG A 19 -9.32 2.92 -9.30
N ALA A 20 -8.69 3.96 -9.80
CA ALA A 20 -9.03 4.51 -11.12
C ALA A 20 -8.59 3.61 -12.26
N THR A 21 -7.38 3.02 -12.18
CA THR A 21 -6.78 2.27 -13.28
C THR A 21 -7.00 0.77 -13.14
N TYR A 22 -6.97 0.25 -11.92
CA TYR A 22 -7.02 -1.20 -11.68
C TYR A 22 -8.29 -1.67 -10.99
N HIS A 23 -9.23 -0.77 -10.74
CA HIS A 23 -10.55 -1.09 -10.18
C HIS A 23 -10.51 -1.71 -8.79
N ALA A 24 -9.48 -1.39 -8.01
CA ALA A 24 -9.39 -1.86 -6.64
C ALA A 24 -10.63 -1.44 -5.85
N THR A 25 -11.18 -2.36 -5.07
CA THR A 25 -12.40 -2.14 -4.29
C THR A 25 -12.11 -1.74 -2.86
N GLU A 26 -11.02 -2.25 -2.30
CA GLU A 26 -10.61 -1.94 -0.94
C GLU A 26 -9.08 -1.84 -0.90
N ILE A 27 -8.56 -0.84 -0.21
CA ILE A 27 -7.13 -0.62 -0.05
C ILE A 27 -6.86 -0.24 1.39
N ILE A 28 -5.89 -0.92 2.02
CA ILE A 28 -5.53 -0.68 3.41
C ILE A 28 -4.02 -0.44 3.48
N LEU A 29 -3.64 0.64 4.17
CA LEU A 29 -2.27 0.93 4.52
C LEU A 29 -1.94 0.20 5.81
N PHE A 30 -0.83 -0.52 5.86
CA PHE A 30 -0.40 -1.21 7.06
C PHE A 30 1.10 -1.03 7.27
N GLY A 31 1.66 -1.68 8.28
CA GLY A 31 3.07 -1.57 8.60
C GLY A 31 3.43 -0.23 9.23
N SER A 32 4.71 0.16 9.13
CA SER A 32 5.24 1.32 9.85
C SER A 32 4.64 2.66 9.40
N THR A 33 4.24 2.77 8.13
CA THR A 33 3.61 4.01 7.64
C THR A 33 2.23 4.22 8.25
N ALA A 34 1.53 3.15 8.60
CA ALA A 34 0.26 3.22 9.32
C ALA A 34 0.43 3.50 10.82
N GLN A 35 1.63 3.27 11.35
CA GLN A 35 1.94 3.43 12.77
C GLN A 35 3.13 4.37 12.95
N PRO A 36 2.89 5.67 13.15
CA PRO A 36 3.94 6.69 13.15
C PRO A 36 5.09 6.40 14.11
N GLU A 37 4.82 5.79 15.26
CA GLU A 37 5.84 5.47 16.26
C GLU A 37 6.85 4.42 15.80
N ARG A 38 6.54 3.70 14.73
CA ARG A 38 7.42 2.66 14.16
C ARG A 38 8.08 3.10 12.85
N PHE A 39 7.72 4.29 12.36
CA PHE A 39 8.23 4.80 11.09
C PHE A 39 9.68 5.27 11.20
N HIS A 40 10.48 4.97 10.19
CA HIS A 40 11.85 5.48 10.06
C HIS A 40 12.16 5.74 8.57
N GLU A 41 13.34 6.33 8.30
CA GLU A 41 13.71 6.76 6.95
C GLU A 41 13.69 5.65 5.89
N ARG A 42 13.89 4.41 6.30
CA ARG A 42 13.92 3.26 5.39
C ARG A 42 12.60 2.49 5.35
N SER A 43 11.58 3.02 5.99
CA SER A 43 10.27 2.38 5.96
C SER A 43 9.67 2.42 4.57
N ASP A 44 9.13 1.29 4.14
CA ASP A 44 8.38 1.19 2.88
C ASP A 44 6.92 1.56 3.11
N VAL A 45 6.22 1.82 2.02
CA VAL A 45 4.76 1.99 2.04
C VAL A 45 4.15 0.62 1.78
N ASP A 46 3.51 0.04 2.79
CA ASP A 46 2.89 -1.28 2.70
C ASP A 46 1.40 -1.15 2.45
N LEU A 47 0.96 -1.63 1.29
CA LEU A 47 -0.44 -1.61 0.89
C LEU A 47 -0.95 -3.01 0.61
N ILE A 48 -2.18 -3.28 1.03
CA ILE A 48 -2.92 -4.46 0.62
C ILE A 48 -4.18 -3.99 -0.09
N ALA A 49 -4.48 -4.59 -1.25
CA ALA A 49 -5.60 -4.17 -2.07
C ALA A 49 -6.36 -5.38 -2.61
N TRP A 50 -7.68 -5.25 -2.67
CA TRP A 50 -8.57 -6.24 -3.26
C TRP A 50 -9.17 -5.72 -4.55
N GLY A 51 -9.52 -6.62 -5.45
CA GLY A 51 -10.17 -6.28 -6.70
C GLY A 51 -9.23 -6.11 -7.89
N ILE A 52 -7.92 -6.17 -7.67
CA ILE A 52 -6.96 -6.08 -8.76
C ILE A 52 -6.84 -7.45 -9.44
N ASP A 53 -7.04 -7.47 -10.77
CA ASP A 53 -6.88 -8.70 -11.54
C ASP A 53 -5.45 -9.20 -11.41
N GLU A 54 -5.29 -10.51 -11.17
CA GLU A 54 -3.98 -11.15 -11.05
C GLU A 54 -3.09 -10.85 -12.25
N ARG A 55 -3.65 -10.80 -13.45
CA ARG A 55 -2.91 -10.52 -14.70
C ARG A 55 -2.36 -9.09 -14.75
N ALA A 56 -2.98 -8.18 -14.01
CA ALA A 56 -2.58 -6.78 -13.99
C ALA A 56 -1.65 -6.46 -12.81
N TYR A 57 -1.41 -7.41 -11.92
CA TYR A 57 -0.69 -7.16 -10.67
C TYR A 57 0.72 -6.60 -10.90
N VAL A 58 1.51 -7.20 -11.77
CA VAL A 58 2.89 -6.76 -12.02
C VAL A 58 2.91 -5.32 -12.53
N ARG A 59 1.98 -4.99 -13.42
CA ARG A 59 1.85 -3.62 -13.94
C ARG A 59 1.43 -2.66 -12.83
N ALA A 60 0.51 -3.08 -11.97
CA ALA A 60 0.07 -2.25 -10.84
C ALA A 60 1.24 -1.96 -9.89
N VAL A 61 2.06 -2.96 -9.60
CA VAL A 61 3.27 -2.79 -8.77
C VAL A 61 4.19 -1.75 -9.40
N ALA A 62 4.45 -1.86 -10.69
CA ALA A 62 5.30 -0.92 -11.41
C ALA A 62 4.74 0.50 -11.37
N ASP A 63 3.44 0.64 -11.60
CA ASP A 63 2.80 1.96 -11.65
C ASP A 63 2.84 2.66 -10.28
N VAL A 64 2.54 1.96 -9.19
CA VAL A 64 2.59 2.59 -7.86
C VAL A 64 4.02 2.92 -7.45
N ASN A 65 5.00 2.14 -7.88
CA ASN A 65 6.40 2.44 -7.62
C ASN A 65 6.96 3.55 -8.51
N GLY A 66 6.24 3.94 -9.54
CA GLY A 66 6.58 5.10 -10.37
C GLY A 66 6.13 6.44 -9.78
N LEU A 67 5.35 6.42 -8.70
CA LEU A 67 4.80 7.65 -8.11
C LEU A 67 5.85 8.47 -7.37
N ASP A 68 6.84 7.82 -6.78
CA ASP A 68 7.88 8.50 -6.01
C ASP A 68 9.18 7.72 -6.14
N SER A 69 10.27 8.44 -6.49
CA SER A 69 11.55 7.78 -6.75
C SER A 69 12.28 7.33 -5.49
N TYR A 70 11.86 7.82 -4.33
CA TYR A 70 12.53 7.52 -3.05
C TYR A 70 11.75 6.55 -2.16
N MET A 71 10.48 6.34 -2.47
CA MET A 71 9.61 5.50 -1.64
C MET A 71 9.27 4.22 -2.39
N PHE A 72 9.62 3.08 -1.80
CA PHE A 72 9.18 1.79 -2.32
C PHE A 72 7.77 1.49 -1.82
N VAL A 73 6.90 1.08 -2.72
CA VAL A 73 5.54 0.65 -2.38
C VAL A 73 5.48 -0.87 -2.51
N ASP A 74 5.25 -1.53 -1.38
CA ASP A 74 5.06 -2.99 -1.33
C ASP A 74 3.56 -3.26 -1.42
N LEU A 75 3.12 -3.71 -2.59
CA LEU A 75 1.71 -3.95 -2.87
C LEU A 75 1.40 -5.45 -2.82
N VAL A 76 0.47 -5.81 -1.95
CA VAL A 76 0.00 -7.19 -1.82
C VAL A 76 -1.46 -7.26 -2.29
N ARG A 77 -1.80 -8.29 -3.08
CA ARG A 77 -3.20 -8.57 -3.41
C ARG A 77 -3.86 -9.25 -2.21
N GLY A 78 -4.97 -8.68 -1.75
CA GLY A 78 -5.70 -9.22 -0.60
C GLY A 78 -6.16 -10.65 -0.82
N GLU A 79 -6.51 -10.99 -2.07
CA GLU A 79 -6.95 -12.34 -2.45
C GLU A 79 -5.87 -13.41 -2.22
N GLU A 80 -4.59 -12.99 -2.21
CA GLU A 80 -3.46 -13.91 -2.03
C GLU A 80 -2.78 -13.78 -0.66
N ALA A 81 -3.29 -12.90 0.19
CA ALA A 81 -2.68 -12.68 1.50
C ALA A 81 -2.88 -13.89 2.42
N SER A 82 -1.85 -14.19 3.21
CA SER A 82 -1.95 -15.25 4.21
C SER A 82 -2.91 -14.85 5.33
N PRO A 83 -3.52 -15.83 6.05
CA PRO A 83 -4.33 -15.51 7.22
C PRO A 83 -3.60 -14.67 8.26
N ARG A 84 -2.30 -14.91 8.41
CA ARG A 84 -1.46 -14.15 9.34
C ARG A 84 -1.35 -12.69 8.93
N LEU A 85 -1.12 -12.43 7.66
CA LEU A 85 -1.06 -11.05 7.16
C LEU A 85 -2.41 -10.37 7.30
N LEU A 86 -3.51 -11.05 6.97
CA LEU A 86 -4.84 -10.51 7.12
C LEU A 86 -5.16 -10.13 8.57
N ALA A 87 -4.68 -10.92 9.53
CA ALA A 87 -4.85 -10.60 10.94
C ALA A 87 -4.09 -9.32 11.33
N VAL A 88 -2.86 -9.17 10.84
CA VAL A 88 -2.05 -7.95 11.07
C VAL A 88 -2.75 -6.74 10.48
N VAL A 89 -3.24 -6.86 9.25
CA VAL A 89 -3.94 -5.76 8.57
C VAL A 89 -5.21 -5.36 9.31
N ALA A 90 -5.97 -6.34 9.81
CA ALA A 90 -7.20 -6.07 10.56
C ALA A 90 -6.92 -5.31 11.86
N GLU A 91 -5.79 -5.62 12.51
CA GLU A 91 -5.43 -5.00 13.78
C GLU A 91 -4.75 -3.64 13.62
N GLU A 92 -3.84 -3.51 12.64
CA GLU A 92 -2.97 -2.35 12.51
C GLU A 92 -3.27 -1.47 11.30
N GLY A 93 -4.11 -1.93 10.38
CA GLY A 93 -4.33 -1.25 9.11
C GLY A 93 -5.18 0.00 9.21
N SER A 94 -4.98 0.87 8.22
CA SER A 94 -5.76 2.09 8.05
C SER A 94 -6.35 2.09 6.63
N ALA A 95 -7.66 2.14 6.54
CA ALA A 95 -8.34 2.15 5.24
C ALA A 95 -8.05 3.45 4.48
N LEU A 96 -7.84 3.30 3.20
CA LEU A 96 -7.58 4.44 2.30
C LEU A 96 -8.75 4.74 1.37
#